data_e583a4c58037b168ea69ce3dabb928b0
#
_entry.id   e583a4c58037b168ea69ce3dabb928b0
#
_cell.length_a   1.000
_cell.length_b   1.000
_cell.length_c   1.000
_cell.angle_alpha   90.00
_cell.angle_beta   90.00
_cell.angle_gamma   90.00
#
_symmetry.space_group_name_H-M   'P 1'
#
loop_
_entity.id
_entity.type
_entity.pdbx_description
1 polymer ?
#
loop_
_entity_poly.entity_id
_entity_poly.type
_entity_poly.pdbx_seq_one_letter_code
_entity_poly.pdbx_strand_id
1 'polypeptide(L)'
;MAAPRKDHAMLQLRPNCECCGRDLPPDSRDALICSFECTWCVDCARSRLPGGLCPNCGGNLVPRPIRPAAKLERFPASTERLHRPERCGGPVTA
;
A
#
# COMPACT_ATOMS: atom_id res chain seq x y z
N MET A 1 -26.78 6.32 -12.65
CA MET A 1 -25.73 6.42 -12.33
C MET A 1 -25.39 5.58 -11.36
N ALA A 2 -24.57 5.08 -11.44
CA ALA A 2 -24.17 4.21 -10.56
C ALA A 2 -23.89 4.84 -9.32
N ALA A 3 -24.20 4.25 -8.34
CA ALA A 3 -23.91 4.77 -7.12
C ALA A 3 -22.46 4.82 -6.98
N PRO A 4 -21.98 5.73 -6.37
CA PRO A 4 -20.60 5.87 -6.22
C PRO A 4 -20.17 4.77 -5.39
N ARG A 5 -19.08 4.20 -5.70
CA ARG A 5 -18.63 3.18 -5.00
C ARG A 5 -18.05 3.68 -3.80
N LYS A 6 -18.24 3.11 -2.70
CA LYS A 6 -17.64 3.53 -1.58
C LYS A 6 -16.21 3.52 -1.64
N ASP A 7 -15.63 2.63 -2.28
CA ASP A 7 -14.20 2.56 -2.32
C ASP A 7 -13.65 3.76 -3.03
N HIS A 8 -14.43 4.53 -3.74
CA HIS A 8 -13.91 5.68 -4.34
C HIS A 8 -13.87 6.83 -3.36
N ALA A 9 -14.63 6.75 -2.32
CA ALA A 9 -14.66 7.81 -1.36
C ALA A 9 -13.68 7.60 -0.23
N MET A 10 -13.07 6.46 -0.13
CA MET A 10 -12.17 6.20 0.95
C MET A 10 -10.93 5.52 0.50
N LEU A 11 -9.84 5.88 1.13
CA LEU A 11 -8.58 5.24 0.89
C LEU A 11 -8.64 3.80 1.34
N GLN A 12 -8.14 2.91 0.53
CA GLN A 12 -8.06 1.52 0.92
C GLN A 12 -6.82 1.31 1.74
N LEU A 13 -6.96 0.73 2.89
CA LEU A 13 -5.80 0.40 3.71
C LEU A 13 -5.49 -1.07 3.45
N ARG A 14 -4.61 -1.31 2.52
CA ARG A 14 -4.28 -2.68 2.14
C ARG A 14 -3.48 -3.35 3.22
N PRO A 15 -3.69 -4.65 3.44
CA PRO A 15 -3.13 -5.31 4.61
C PRO A 15 -1.66 -5.66 4.54
N ASN A 16 -1.03 -5.54 3.39
CA ASN A 16 0.35 -5.99 3.26
C ASN A 16 1.13 -5.25 2.19
N CYS A 17 2.45 -5.39 2.27
CA CYS A 17 3.34 -4.87 1.25
C CYS A 17 3.20 -5.75 0.01
N GLU A 18 3.04 -5.15 -1.16
CA GLU A 18 2.89 -5.93 -2.39
C GLU A 18 4.20 -6.61 -2.79
N CYS A 19 5.32 -6.14 -2.31
CA CYS A 19 6.59 -6.72 -2.68
C CYS A 19 6.98 -7.91 -1.80
N CYS A 20 7.02 -7.72 -0.52
CA CYS A 20 7.49 -8.79 0.38
C CYS A 20 6.37 -9.50 1.14
N GLY A 21 5.16 -9.00 1.06
CA GLY A 21 4.04 -9.64 1.74
C GLY A 21 3.94 -9.31 3.22
N ARG A 22 4.84 -8.47 3.73
CA ARG A 22 4.84 -8.12 5.14
C ARG A 22 3.51 -7.49 5.52
N ASP A 23 2.98 -7.86 6.66
CA ASP A 23 1.73 -7.27 7.13
C ASP A 23 1.92 -5.79 7.45
N LEU A 24 0.97 -4.99 7.01
CA LEU A 24 1.00 -3.56 7.26
C LEU A 24 -0.37 -3.18 7.81
N PRO A 25 -0.54 -3.34 9.11
CA PRO A 25 -1.85 -3.04 9.71
C PRO A 25 -2.23 -1.58 9.53
N PRO A 26 -3.48 -1.23 9.72
CA PRO A 26 -3.94 0.13 9.42
C PRO A 26 -3.25 1.24 10.20
N ASP A 27 -2.60 0.91 11.30
CA ASP A 27 -1.88 1.90 12.06
C ASP A 27 -0.37 1.83 11.81
N SER A 28 0.06 1.05 10.82
CA SER A 28 1.48 0.92 10.55
C SER A 28 2.08 2.23 10.07
N ARG A 29 3.24 2.56 10.58
CA ARG A 29 3.93 3.74 10.12
C ARG A 29 4.94 3.39 9.05
N ASP A 30 5.02 2.13 8.69
CA ASP A 30 5.97 1.67 7.68
C ASP A 30 5.33 1.46 6.32
N ALA A 31 4.09 1.90 6.13
CA ALA A 31 3.39 1.72 4.87
C ALA A 31 3.50 2.98 4.00
N LEU A 32 3.85 2.78 2.75
CA LEU A 32 3.90 3.87 1.78
C LEU A 32 2.90 3.56 0.68
N ILE A 33 2.31 4.59 0.10
CA ILE A 33 1.33 4.38 -0.96
C ILE A 33 1.56 5.35 -2.11
N CYS A 34 1.10 4.97 -3.27
CA CYS A 34 1.12 5.84 -4.43
C CYS A 34 -0.29 6.40 -4.64
N SER A 35 -0.51 7.14 -5.70
CA SER A 35 -1.82 7.74 -5.93
C SER A 35 -2.89 6.73 -6.29
N PHE A 36 -2.51 5.50 -6.61
CA PHE A 36 -3.47 4.44 -6.86
C PHE A 36 -3.56 3.51 -5.65
N GLU A 37 -2.98 3.91 -4.55
CA GLU A 37 -3.04 3.15 -3.30
C GLU A 37 -2.28 1.83 -3.31
N CYS A 38 -1.39 1.65 -4.26
CA CYS A 38 -0.50 0.49 -4.21
C CYS A 38 0.35 0.65 -2.96
N THR A 39 0.51 -0.40 -2.22
CA THR A 39 1.10 -0.34 -0.88
C THR A 39 2.42 -1.09 -0.80
N TRP A 40 3.40 -0.46 -0.23
CA TRP A 40 4.73 -1.03 -0.11
C TRP A 40 5.28 -0.67 1.25
N CYS A 41 6.10 -1.54 1.83
CA CYS A 41 6.69 -1.19 3.11
C CYS A 41 7.91 -0.31 2.87
N VAL A 42 8.28 0.45 3.87
CA VAL A 42 9.39 1.38 3.73
C VAL A 42 10.70 0.67 3.42
N ASP A 43 10.90 -0.52 3.93
CA ASP A 43 12.13 -1.25 3.65
C ASP A 43 12.22 -1.64 2.17
N CYS A 44 11.13 -2.11 1.60
CA CYS A 44 11.14 -2.44 0.18
C CYS A 44 11.28 -1.19 -0.66
N ALA A 45 10.66 -0.10 -0.25
CA ALA A 45 10.76 1.13 -1.00
C ALA A 45 12.20 1.61 -1.07
N ARG A 46 12.94 1.40 -0.01
CA ARG A 46 14.32 1.82 0.00
C ARG A 46 15.25 0.89 -0.76
N SER A 47 15.00 -0.39 -0.68
CA SER A 47 15.95 -1.35 -1.20
C SER A 47 15.56 -1.99 -2.51
N ARG A 48 14.28 -1.97 -2.85
CA ARG A 48 13.85 -2.68 -4.04
C ARG A 48 13.13 -1.85 -5.08
N LEU A 49 12.64 -0.67 -4.73
CA LEU A 49 11.90 0.12 -5.69
C LEU A 49 12.82 1.17 -6.28
N PRO A 50 13.03 1.13 -7.57
CA PRO A 50 13.95 2.06 -8.22
C PRO A 50 13.51 3.49 -7.99
N GLY A 51 14.41 4.30 -7.49
CA GLY A 51 14.10 5.69 -7.25
C GLY A 51 13.06 5.93 -6.19
N GLY A 52 12.66 4.90 -5.47
CA GLY A 52 11.62 5.05 -4.48
C GLY A 52 10.25 5.29 -5.06
N LEU A 53 10.04 4.87 -6.31
CA LEU A 53 8.77 5.09 -6.99
C LEU A 53 7.95 3.82 -7.04
N CYS A 54 6.65 3.96 -7.19
CA CYS A 54 5.78 2.81 -7.29
C CYS A 54 6.04 2.08 -8.60
N PRO A 55 6.37 0.80 -8.56
CA PRO A 55 6.65 0.08 -9.80
C PRO A 55 5.42 -0.21 -10.64
N ASN A 56 4.24 -0.09 -10.05
CA ASN A 56 3.02 -0.34 -10.82
C ASN A 56 2.58 0.89 -11.60
N CYS A 57 2.66 2.05 -11.03
CA CYS A 57 2.17 3.24 -11.71
C CYS A 57 3.24 4.28 -12.00
N GLY A 58 4.42 4.13 -11.44
CA GLY A 58 5.48 5.09 -11.68
C GLY A 58 5.41 6.35 -10.83
N GLY A 59 4.43 6.46 -9.98
CA GLY A 59 4.27 7.67 -9.19
C GLY A 59 5.08 7.64 -7.92
N ASN A 60 5.13 8.76 -7.24
CA ASN A 60 5.88 8.83 -6.00
C ASN A 60 5.15 8.14 -4.86
N LEU A 61 5.88 7.80 -3.84
CA LEU A 61 5.32 7.15 -2.68
C LEU A 61 5.37 8.10 -1.49
N VAL A 62 4.32 8.07 -0.71
CA VAL A 62 4.24 8.89 0.49
C VAL A 62 3.75 8.04 1.65
N PRO A 63 4.00 8.45 2.88
CA PRO A 63 3.52 7.69 4.03
C PRO A 63 2.00 7.56 3.99
N ARG A 64 1.51 6.39 4.29
CA ARG A 64 0.08 6.15 4.27
C ARG A 64 -0.56 6.73 5.51
N PRO A 65 -1.67 7.45 5.37
CA PRO A 65 -2.36 7.98 6.55
C PRO A 65 -2.83 6.85 7.45
N ILE A 66 -2.85 7.12 8.73
CA ILE A 66 -3.31 6.16 9.70
C ILE A 66 -4.77 6.43 10.01
N ARG A 67 -5.62 5.43 9.87
CA ARG A 67 -7.03 5.62 10.19
C ARG A 67 -7.21 5.44 11.68
N PRO A 68 -7.85 6.38 12.36
CA PRO A 68 -8.02 6.26 13.82
C PRO A 68 -8.74 4.98 14.19
N ALA A 69 -8.31 4.36 15.27
CA ALA A 69 -8.92 3.11 15.70
C ALA A 69 -10.42 3.23 15.85
N ALA A 70 -10.90 4.37 16.31
CA ALA A 70 -12.33 4.55 16.49
C ALA A 70 -13.11 4.48 15.19
N LYS A 71 -12.43 4.69 14.07
CA LYS A 71 -13.13 4.63 12.79
C LYS A 71 -13.05 3.26 12.15
N LEU A 72 -12.15 2.43 12.61
CA LEU A 72 -11.97 1.13 11.97
C LEU A 72 -13.15 0.20 12.14
N GLU A 73 -13.98 0.46 13.14
CA GLU A 73 -15.12 -0.36 13.33
C GLU A 73 -16.07 -0.25 12.18
N ARG A 74 -16.30 0.93 11.66
CA ARG A 74 -17.22 1.13 10.56
C ARG A 74 -16.49 1.17 9.23
N PHE A 75 -15.22 1.50 9.24
CA PHE A 75 -14.46 1.62 8.00
C PHE A 75 -13.18 0.81 8.14
N PRO A 76 -13.30 -0.51 8.14
CA PRO A 76 -12.15 -1.37 8.39
C PRO A 76 -11.14 -1.35 7.25
N ALA A 77 -9.95 -1.82 7.54
CA ALA A 77 -8.94 -1.95 6.53
C ALA A 77 -9.35 -3.04 5.55
N SER A 78 -8.77 -2.99 4.37
CA SER A 78 -9.02 -4.01 3.37
C SER A 78 -8.43 -5.32 3.84
N THR A 79 -9.08 -6.42 3.50
CA THR A 79 -8.54 -7.73 3.82
C THR A 79 -8.02 -8.41 2.56
N GLU A 80 -8.10 -7.74 1.43
CA GLU A 80 -7.65 -8.34 0.19
C GLU A 80 -6.13 -8.22 0.10
N ARG A 81 -5.44 -9.34 0.11
CA ARG A 81 -3.99 -9.32 0.06
C ARG A 81 -3.53 -9.42 -1.38
N LEU A 82 -2.62 -8.53 -1.75
CA LEU A 82 -2.03 -8.55 -3.08
C LEU A 82 -0.54 -8.74 -2.89
N HIS A 83 0.02 -9.73 -3.53
CA HIS A 83 1.45 -9.99 -3.39
C HIS A 83 2.02 -10.16 -4.78
N ARG A 84 2.79 -9.20 -5.21
CA ARG A 84 3.37 -9.17 -6.55
C ARG A 84 4.86 -8.93 -6.47
N PRO A 85 5.62 -9.88 -5.99
CA PRO A 85 7.06 -9.67 -5.82
C PRO A 85 7.76 -9.34 -7.13
N GLU A 86 7.21 -9.76 -8.25
CA GLU A 86 7.86 -9.49 -9.52
C GLU A 86 7.79 -8.00 -9.86
N ARG A 87 6.92 -7.26 -9.21
CA ARG A 87 6.82 -5.86 -9.53
C ARG A 87 7.93 -5.03 -8.91
N CYS A 88 8.48 -5.52 -7.83
CA CYS A 88 9.52 -4.75 -7.19
C CYS A 88 10.89 -5.17 -7.63
N GLY A 89 11.04 -5.77 -8.67
CA GLY A 89 12.25 -6.13 -9.23
C GLY A 89 13.45 -5.70 -8.75
N GLY A 90 13.65 -5.29 -7.89
CA GLY A 90 14.85 -4.86 -7.53
C GLY A 90 15.83 -5.84 -7.50
N PRO A 91 16.83 -5.51 -7.43
CA PRO A 91 17.92 -6.29 -7.52
C PRO A 91 18.14 -7.05 -6.44
N VAL A 92 17.56 -7.14 -5.77
CA VAL A 92 17.82 -7.82 -4.81
C VAL A 92 18.21 -8.95 -5.00
N THR A 93 18.07 -9.33 -5.64
CA THR A 93 18.40 -10.41 -5.85
C THR A 93 19.36 -10.76 -5.74
N ALA A 94 19.65 -10.52 -5.76
CA ALA A 94 20.64 -10.89 -5.85
C ALA A 94 20.84 -11.42 -5.43
#